data_d8db7941ba9f959ec7ed9308bcedb9c0
#
_entry.id   d8db7941ba9f959ec7ed9308bcedb9c0
#
_cell.length_a   1.000
_cell.length_b   1.000
_cell.length_c   1.000
_cell.angle_alpha   90.00
_cell.angle_beta   90.00
_cell.angle_gamma   90.00
#
_symmetry.space_group_name_H-M   'P 1'
#
loop_
_entity.id
_entity.type
_entity.pdbx_description
1 polymer ?
#
loop_
_entity_poly.entity_id
_entity_poly.type
_entity_poly.pdbx_seq_one_letter_code
_entity_poly.pdbx_strand_id
1 'polypeptide(L)'
;MYSYVARQPILNIEQQVVAYELLFRDGQSNSFPDVDPNQATSNILTNNHLTLGLEKVTGNLPAYINFHADALIFHFPSSLDPKNVVLEILEDVPITDELLLACKSLHEKGYKLALDDFDFDEKWEAFYPIVDIIKIDVLEFSILEISKLVRKLSGLDVTLLAEKVETLQQFEKLKMLGFTLFQGYFFAKPEMLKQRKITTSKKNIFELISQASQIDLNITKISEIFAVDP
;
A
#
# COMPACT_ATOMS: atom_id res chain seq x y z
N MET A 1 -11.50 -20.05 -12.11
CA MET A 1 -10.28 -19.31 -12.38
C MET A 1 -9.70 -18.82 -11.05
N TYR A 2 -8.38 -18.74 -10.88
CA TYR A 2 -7.75 -18.33 -9.62
C TYR A 2 -6.93 -17.06 -9.86
N SER A 3 -6.80 -16.22 -8.85
CA SER A 3 -5.84 -15.13 -8.76
C SER A 3 -4.85 -15.42 -7.63
N TYR A 4 -3.72 -14.78 -7.69
CA TYR A 4 -2.67 -14.92 -6.68
C TYR A 4 -2.35 -13.55 -6.09
N VAL A 5 -2.18 -13.52 -4.79
CA VAL A 5 -1.66 -12.36 -4.05
C VAL A 5 -0.52 -12.86 -3.18
N ALA A 6 0.58 -12.16 -3.17
CA ALA A 6 1.61 -12.38 -2.17
C ALA A 6 1.33 -11.46 -0.98
N ARG A 7 1.59 -11.94 0.22
CA ARG A 7 1.67 -11.12 1.42
C ARG A 7 3.04 -11.24 2.05
N GLN A 8 3.54 -10.13 2.54
CA GLN A 8 4.81 -10.10 3.27
C GLN A 8 4.57 -9.48 4.65
N PRO A 9 5.01 -10.13 5.75
CA PRO A 9 4.78 -9.61 7.08
C PRO A 9 5.63 -8.37 7.37
N ILE A 10 5.03 -7.41 8.08
CA ILE A 10 5.68 -6.26 8.69
C ILE A 10 5.72 -6.52 10.19
N LEU A 11 6.89 -6.37 10.80
CA LEU A 11 7.16 -6.70 12.18
C LEU A 11 7.51 -5.46 13.00
N ASN A 12 7.24 -5.51 14.28
CA ASN A 12 7.66 -4.50 15.24
C ASN A 12 9.06 -4.80 15.82
N ILE A 13 9.50 -3.97 16.77
CA ILE A 13 10.81 -4.11 17.47
C ILE A 13 10.93 -5.39 18.29
N GLU A 14 9.82 -6.02 18.69
CA GLU A 14 9.75 -7.31 19.36
C GLU A 14 9.66 -8.48 18.37
N GLN A 15 9.81 -8.23 17.08
CA GLN A 15 9.69 -9.21 16.00
C GLN A 15 8.30 -9.90 15.95
N GLN A 16 7.26 -9.20 16.39
CA GLN A 16 5.87 -9.65 16.24
C GLN A 16 5.29 -9.09 14.95
N VAL A 17 4.54 -9.91 14.21
CA VAL A 17 3.85 -9.44 13.01
C VAL A 17 2.73 -8.49 13.41
N VAL A 18 2.76 -7.27 12.88
CA VAL A 18 1.80 -6.20 13.17
C VAL A 18 0.98 -5.77 11.96
N ALA A 19 1.43 -6.11 10.75
CA ALA A 19 0.73 -5.82 9.50
C ALA A 19 1.21 -6.77 8.40
N TYR A 20 0.58 -6.70 7.22
CA TYR A 20 1.04 -7.37 6.01
C TYR A 20 1.01 -6.39 4.84
N GLU A 21 2.08 -6.34 4.06
CA GLU A 21 2.04 -5.78 2.72
C GLU A 21 1.43 -6.78 1.74
N LEU A 22 0.52 -6.30 0.87
CA LEU A 22 -0.14 -7.10 -0.15
C LEU A 22 0.43 -6.75 -1.54
N LEU A 23 1.06 -7.74 -2.15
CA LEU A 23 1.73 -7.61 -3.43
C LEU A 23 0.94 -8.37 -4.51
N PHE A 24 0.55 -7.66 -5.57
CA PHE A 24 -0.09 -8.30 -6.73
C PHE A 24 0.91 -9.20 -7.46
N ARG A 25 0.45 -10.41 -7.89
CA ARG A 25 1.25 -11.36 -8.65
C ARG A 25 0.45 -11.93 -9.82
N ASP A 26 1.11 -12.03 -10.96
CA ASP A 26 0.53 -12.69 -12.14
C ASP A 26 0.90 -14.18 -12.15
N GLY A 27 -0.08 -15.02 -11.79
CA GLY A 27 0.10 -16.47 -11.76
C GLY A 27 0.89 -16.99 -10.55
N GLN A 28 1.56 -18.14 -10.73
CA GLN A 28 2.31 -18.83 -9.67
C GLN A 28 3.77 -18.36 -9.57
N SER A 29 4.26 -17.62 -10.56
CA SER A 29 5.62 -17.06 -10.51
C SER A 29 5.64 -15.89 -9.52
N ASN A 30 6.68 -15.84 -8.68
CA ASN A 30 6.88 -14.73 -7.74
C ASN A 30 7.49 -13.52 -8.46
N SER A 31 6.91 -13.15 -9.62
CA SER A 31 7.30 -11.97 -10.41
C SER A 31 6.17 -10.96 -10.45
N PHE A 32 6.53 -9.68 -10.45
CA PHE A 32 5.56 -8.62 -10.66
C PHE A 32 5.00 -8.73 -12.10
N PRO A 33 3.68 -8.62 -12.30
CA PRO A 33 3.11 -8.71 -13.64
C PRO A 33 3.47 -7.48 -14.48
N ASP A 34 3.65 -7.69 -15.77
CA ASP A 34 3.76 -6.61 -16.77
C ASP A 34 2.35 -6.07 -17.09
N VAL A 35 1.76 -5.37 -16.10
CA VAL A 35 0.43 -4.76 -16.20
C VAL A 35 0.48 -3.34 -15.63
N ASP A 36 -0.46 -2.52 -16.08
CA ASP A 36 -0.66 -1.17 -15.54
C ASP A 36 -0.81 -1.19 -14.01
N PRO A 37 -0.09 -0.33 -13.25
CA PRO A 37 -0.14 -0.31 -11.78
C PRO A 37 -1.56 -0.09 -11.22
N ASN A 38 -2.40 0.72 -11.89
CA ASN A 38 -3.80 0.92 -11.49
C ASN A 38 -4.60 -0.37 -11.66
N GLN A 39 -4.34 -1.14 -12.72
CA GLN A 39 -4.96 -2.44 -12.93
C GLN A 39 -4.50 -3.46 -11.89
N ALA A 40 -3.23 -3.43 -11.50
CA ALA A 40 -2.69 -4.27 -10.42
C ALA A 40 -3.40 -3.96 -9.10
N THR A 41 -3.48 -2.70 -8.70
CA THR A 41 -4.19 -2.24 -7.49
C THR A 41 -5.67 -2.60 -7.54
N SER A 42 -6.36 -2.35 -8.66
CA SER A 42 -7.78 -2.72 -8.85
C SER A 42 -7.99 -4.24 -8.72
N ASN A 43 -7.05 -5.06 -9.19
CA ASN A 43 -7.11 -6.51 -9.06
C ASN A 43 -6.95 -6.96 -7.60
N ILE A 44 -6.05 -6.34 -6.83
CA ILE A 44 -5.90 -6.61 -5.39
C ILE A 44 -7.19 -6.27 -4.67
N LEU A 45 -7.70 -5.05 -4.84
CA LEU A 45 -8.92 -4.59 -4.19
C LEU A 45 -10.12 -5.48 -4.52
N THR A 46 -10.32 -5.75 -5.81
CA THR A 46 -11.43 -6.56 -6.29
C THR A 46 -11.35 -8.01 -5.82
N ASN A 47 -10.19 -8.65 -6.00
CA ASN A 47 -10.04 -10.08 -5.70
C ASN A 47 -9.96 -10.36 -4.20
N ASN A 48 -9.24 -9.52 -3.44
CA ASN A 48 -9.02 -9.75 -2.02
C ASN A 48 -10.18 -9.26 -1.16
N HIS A 49 -10.62 -8.02 -1.37
CA HIS A 49 -11.67 -7.43 -0.53
C HIS A 49 -13.03 -8.09 -0.75
N LEU A 50 -13.45 -8.30 -2.01
CA LEU A 50 -14.77 -8.85 -2.30
C LEU A 50 -14.84 -10.37 -2.18
N THR A 51 -13.76 -11.10 -2.45
CA THR A 51 -13.82 -12.58 -2.47
C THR A 51 -13.59 -13.21 -1.10
N LEU A 52 -12.56 -12.77 -0.38
CA LEU A 52 -12.17 -13.38 0.89
C LEU A 52 -12.26 -12.42 2.08
N GLY A 53 -12.36 -11.10 1.82
CA GLY A 53 -12.10 -10.06 2.82
C GLY A 53 -10.61 -9.94 3.14
N LEU A 54 -10.16 -8.72 3.37
CA LEU A 54 -8.77 -8.46 3.79
C LEU A 54 -8.42 -9.22 5.07
N GLU A 55 -9.37 -9.33 5.99
CA GLU A 55 -9.24 -10.04 7.26
C GLU A 55 -8.75 -11.48 7.12
N LYS A 56 -9.23 -12.21 6.10
CA LYS A 56 -8.78 -13.59 5.86
C LYS A 56 -7.36 -13.66 5.30
N VAL A 57 -6.95 -12.63 4.58
CA VAL A 57 -5.60 -12.54 4.01
C VAL A 57 -4.59 -12.13 5.06
N THR A 58 -4.97 -11.20 5.95
CA THR A 58 -4.06 -10.58 6.92
C THR A 58 -4.27 -11.06 8.37
N GLY A 59 -5.29 -11.91 8.62
CA GLY A 59 -5.59 -12.39 9.99
C GLY A 59 -6.06 -11.25 10.91
N ASN A 60 -6.84 -10.30 10.40
CA ASN A 60 -7.31 -9.09 11.08
C ASN A 60 -6.21 -8.04 11.39
N LEU A 61 -5.02 -8.19 10.82
CA LEU A 61 -3.99 -7.16 10.88
C LEU A 61 -4.16 -6.18 9.71
N PRO A 62 -3.67 -4.92 9.83
CA PRO A 62 -3.70 -3.95 8.75
C PRO A 62 -3.00 -4.47 7.48
N ALA A 63 -3.55 -4.11 6.32
CA ALA A 63 -2.97 -4.37 5.01
C ALA A 63 -2.32 -3.10 4.47
N TYR A 64 -1.06 -3.18 4.10
CA TYR A 64 -0.38 -2.16 3.30
C TYR A 64 -0.62 -2.46 1.84
N ILE A 65 -1.08 -1.48 1.10
CA ILE A 65 -1.50 -1.64 -0.30
C ILE A 65 -0.95 -0.50 -1.14
N ASN A 66 -0.24 -0.85 -2.19
CA ASN A 66 0.35 0.07 -3.16
C ASN A 66 -0.72 0.73 -4.04
N PHE A 67 -0.67 2.06 -4.14
CA PHE A 67 -1.55 2.86 -4.97
C PHE A 67 -0.74 3.78 -5.88
N HIS A 68 -1.03 3.71 -7.18
CA HIS A 68 -0.58 4.70 -8.14
C HIS A 68 -1.40 6.01 -7.99
N ALA A 69 -0.87 7.13 -8.51
CA ALA A 69 -1.49 8.45 -8.38
C ALA A 69 -2.96 8.48 -8.78
N ASP A 70 -3.31 7.91 -9.94
CA ASP A 70 -4.69 7.91 -10.45
C ASP A 70 -5.67 7.24 -9.48
N ALA A 71 -5.26 6.12 -8.87
CA ALA A 71 -6.11 5.40 -7.93
C ALA A 71 -6.38 6.21 -6.65
N LEU A 72 -5.43 7.02 -6.20
CA LEU A 72 -5.59 7.94 -5.06
C LEU A 72 -6.46 9.14 -5.44
N ILE A 73 -6.21 9.75 -6.60
CA ILE A 73 -6.97 10.90 -7.13
C ILE A 73 -8.44 10.53 -7.33
N PHE A 74 -8.70 9.34 -7.88
CA PHE A 74 -10.08 8.84 -8.06
C PHE A 74 -10.68 8.21 -6.80
N HIS A 75 -10.04 8.34 -5.64
CA HIS A 75 -10.51 7.86 -4.34
C HIS A 75 -10.89 6.37 -4.30
N PHE A 76 -10.19 5.51 -5.05
CA PHE A 76 -10.42 4.05 -5.02
C PHE A 76 -10.33 3.46 -3.61
N PRO A 77 -9.44 3.95 -2.70
CA PRO A 77 -9.40 3.46 -1.33
C PRO A 77 -10.69 3.66 -0.53
N SER A 78 -11.59 4.57 -0.94
CA SER A 78 -12.79 4.92 -0.16
C SER A 78 -13.77 3.76 0.06
N SER A 79 -13.60 2.65 -0.64
CA SER A 79 -14.36 1.42 -0.42
C SER A 79 -13.79 0.51 0.68
N LEU A 80 -12.62 0.84 1.24
CA LEU A 80 -11.93 0.09 2.27
C LEU A 80 -12.14 0.76 3.63
N ASP A 81 -12.14 -0.04 4.71
CA ASP A 81 -12.14 0.53 6.06
C ASP A 81 -10.76 1.10 6.40
N PRO A 82 -10.63 2.41 6.71
CA PRO A 82 -9.35 3.04 7.03
C PRO A 82 -8.61 2.42 8.21
N LYS A 83 -9.31 1.70 9.11
CA LYS A 83 -8.69 1.00 10.23
C LYS A 83 -7.91 -0.23 9.80
N ASN A 84 -8.25 -0.81 8.65
CA ASN A 84 -7.73 -2.08 8.17
C ASN A 84 -6.72 -1.93 7.04
N VAL A 85 -6.45 -0.69 6.58
CA VAL A 85 -5.53 -0.45 5.46
C VAL A 85 -4.59 0.72 5.72
N VAL A 86 -3.40 0.60 5.16
CA VAL A 86 -2.42 1.67 4.98
C VAL A 86 -2.25 1.86 3.49
N LEU A 87 -2.33 3.09 3.01
CA LEU A 87 -2.20 3.44 1.61
C LEU A 87 -0.74 3.77 1.32
N GLU A 88 -0.09 2.97 0.49
CA GLU A 88 1.29 3.20 0.07
C GLU A 88 1.31 4.02 -1.22
N ILE A 89 2.02 5.14 -1.19
CA ILE A 89 2.24 6.05 -2.31
C ILE A 89 3.58 5.67 -2.92
N LEU A 90 3.57 5.20 -4.17
CA LEU A 90 4.76 4.73 -4.86
C LEU A 90 5.74 5.86 -5.16
N GLU A 91 7.02 5.55 -5.23
CA GLU A 91 8.13 6.51 -5.44
C GLU A 91 8.11 7.17 -6.83
N ASP A 92 7.51 6.53 -7.82
CA ASP A 92 7.46 6.96 -9.21
C ASP A 92 6.22 7.79 -9.57
N VAL A 93 5.32 8.06 -8.60
CA VAL A 93 4.12 8.86 -8.87
C VAL A 93 4.47 10.32 -9.21
N PRO A 94 3.79 10.92 -10.19
CA PRO A 94 3.94 12.34 -10.45
C PRO A 94 3.38 13.15 -9.29
N ILE A 95 4.21 14.02 -8.69
CA ILE A 95 3.79 14.90 -7.60
C ILE A 95 3.04 16.09 -8.18
N THR A 96 1.73 16.10 -8.00
CA THR A 96 0.82 17.15 -8.44
C THR A 96 0.00 17.69 -7.27
N ASP A 97 -0.51 18.91 -7.42
CA ASP A 97 -1.43 19.48 -6.41
C ASP A 97 -2.69 18.61 -6.25
N GLU A 98 -3.15 17.98 -7.34
CA GLU A 98 -4.31 17.10 -7.33
C GLU A 98 -4.06 15.85 -6.49
N LEU A 99 -2.91 15.19 -6.66
CA LEU A 99 -2.51 14.06 -5.83
C LEU A 99 -2.40 14.47 -4.35
N LEU A 100 -1.77 15.60 -4.06
CA LEU A 100 -1.63 16.10 -2.69
C LEU A 100 -2.99 16.38 -2.04
N LEU A 101 -3.93 16.98 -2.76
CA LEU A 101 -5.29 17.24 -2.27
C LEU A 101 -6.05 15.94 -2.03
N ALA A 102 -5.93 14.96 -2.93
CA ALA A 102 -6.55 13.65 -2.76
C ALA A 102 -6.00 12.93 -1.51
N CYS A 103 -4.67 12.92 -1.33
CA CYS A 103 -4.02 12.33 -0.15
C CYS A 103 -4.45 13.03 1.15
N LYS A 104 -4.53 14.36 1.17
CA LYS A 104 -5.07 15.11 2.32
C LYS A 104 -6.50 14.69 2.66
N SER A 105 -7.37 14.61 1.66
CA SER A 105 -8.76 14.18 1.84
C SER A 105 -8.85 12.75 2.38
N LEU A 106 -8.00 11.84 1.93
CA LEU A 106 -7.94 10.46 2.44
C LEU A 106 -7.43 10.42 3.89
N HIS A 107 -6.37 11.19 4.20
CA HIS A 107 -5.85 11.29 5.56
C HIS A 107 -6.90 11.87 6.54
N GLU A 108 -7.64 12.91 6.15
CA GLU A 108 -8.75 13.48 6.93
C GLU A 108 -9.89 12.48 7.17
N LYS A 109 -10.09 11.51 6.28
CA LYS A 109 -11.02 10.39 6.43
C LYS A 109 -10.49 9.28 7.34
N GLY A 110 -9.27 9.41 7.86
CA GLY A 110 -8.64 8.50 8.82
C GLY A 110 -7.79 7.39 8.18
N TYR A 111 -7.49 7.47 6.88
CA TYR A 111 -6.51 6.57 6.26
C TYR A 111 -5.10 6.94 6.69
N LYS A 112 -4.30 5.93 7.01
CA LYS A 112 -2.85 6.10 7.15
C LYS A 112 -2.19 6.09 5.78
N LEU A 113 -1.23 7.00 5.57
CA LEU A 113 -0.46 7.12 4.36
C LEU A 113 0.99 6.71 4.61
N ALA A 114 1.56 5.94 3.69
CA ALA A 114 2.96 5.56 3.68
C ALA A 114 3.63 6.02 2.39
N LEU A 115 4.85 6.56 2.47
CA LEU A 115 5.73 6.73 1.29
C LEU A 115 6.52 5.45 1.10
N ASP A 116 6.40 4.85 -0.09
CA ASP A 116 7.11 3.63 -0.47
C ASP A 116 8.48 3.95 -1.08
N ASP A 117 9.48 3.08 -0.88
CA ASP A 117 10.85 3.20 -1.39
C ASP A 117 11.37 4.66 -1.37
N PHE A 118 11.29 5.31 -0.19
CA PHE A 118 11.52 6.75 -0.04
C PHE A 118 12.94 7.17 -0.43
N ASP A 119 13.05 7.98 -1.48
CA ASP A 119 14.28 8.42 -2.14
C ASP A 119 14.92 9.70 -1.56
N PHE A 120 14.30 10.31 -0.53
CA PHE A 120 14.73 11.57 0.12
C PHE A 120 14.69 12.83 -0.79
N ASP A 121 14.04 12.76 -1.93
CA ASP A 121 13.82 13.90 -2.81
C ASP A 121 12.95 14.96 -2.09
N GLU A 122 13.28 16.24 -2.32
CA GLU A 122 12.52 17.38 -1.77
C GLU A 122 11.07 17.44 -2.30
N LYS A 123 10.77 16.72 -3.38
CA LYS A 123 9.40 16.57 -3.91
C LYS A 123 8.40 16.10 -2.86
N TRP A 124 8.86 15.35 -1.83
CA TRP A 124 8.03 14.79 -0.78
C TRP A 124 7.72 15.75 0.38
N GLU A 125 8.35 16.93 0.45
CA GLU A 125 8.19 17.84 1.58
C GLU A 125 6.73 18.27 1.80
N ALA A 126 5.95 18.41 0.72
CA ALA A 126 4.53 18.74 0.80
C ALA A 126 3.67 17.63 1.44
N PHE A 127 4.17 16.39 1.47
CA PHE A 127 3.48 15.25 2.06
C PHE A 127 3.79 15.03 3.55
N TYR A 128 4.88 15.58 4.08
CA TYR A 128 5.28 15.37 5.47
C TYR A 128 4.18 15.66 6.51
N PRO A 129 3.31 16.66 6.34
CA PRO A 129 2.24 16.93 7.32
C PRO A 129 1.10 15.90 7.33
N ILE A 130 1.03 14.99 6.33
CA ILE A 130 -0.07 14.05 6.15
C ILE A 130 0.39 12.59 6.07
N VAL A 131 1.69 12.34 6.10
CA VAL A 131 2.25 10.99 6.03
C VAL A 131 2.48 10.45 7.44
N ASP A 132 2.03 9.22 7.68
CA ASP A 132 2.20 8.52 8.96
C ASP A 132 3.45 7.61 8.95
N ILE A 133 3.84 7.10 7.77
CA ILE A 133 4.88 6.08 7.64
C ILE A 133 5.81 6.43 6.48
N ILE A 134 7.11 6.25 6.69
CA ILE A 134 8.13 6.35 5.65
C ILE A 134 8.87 5.02 5.58
N LYS A 135 8.82 4.36 4.41
CA LYS A 135 9.48 3.09 4.11
C LYS A 135 10.83 3.38 3.45
N ILE A 136 11.87 2.74 3.92
CA ILE A 136 13.25 2.96 3.45
C ILE A 136 13.86 1.62 3.08
N ASP A 137 14.24 1.45 1.81
CA ASP A 137 15.06 0.32 1.36
C ASP A 137 16.48 0.44 1.94
N VAL A 138 16.79 -0.43 2.90
CA VAL A 138 18.08 -0.38 3.60
C VAL A 138 19.26 -0.97 2.80
N LEU A 139 19.00 -1.54 1.63
CA LEU A 139 20.04 -2.00 0.72
C LEU A 139 20.53 -0.89 -0.21
N GLU A 140 19.74 0.14 -0.44
CA GLU A 140 20.11 1.27 -1.31
C GLU A 140 21.07 2.28 -0.65
N PHE A 141 21.14 2.27 0.68
CA PHE A 141 21.89 3.26 1.44
C PHE A 141 22.88 2.62 2.41
N SER A 142 24.04 3.26 2.61
CA SER A 142 24.92 2.90 3.72
C SER A 142 24.27 3.28 5.07
N ILE A 143 24.67 2.59 6.13
CA ILE A 143 24.17 2.88 7.50
C ILE A 143 24.43 4.33 7.93
N LEU A 144 25.50 4.95 7.42
CA LEU A 144 25.82 6.36 7.69
C LEU A 144 24.83 7.30 6.99
N GLU A 145 24.45 7.00 5.74
CA GLU A 145 23.43 7.74 5.02
C GLU A 145 22.10 7.60 5.72
N ILE A 146 21.67 6.38 6.05
CA ILE A 146 20.43 6.13 6.81
C ILE A 146 20.42 6.96 8.11
N SER A 147 21.53 6.99 8.85
CA SER A 147 21.63 7.79 10.08
C SER A 147 21.43 9.29 9.85
N LYS A 148 21.97 9.85 8.76
CA LYS A 148 21.76 11.26 8.39
C LYS A 148 20.31 11.53 8.02
N LEU A 149 19.70 10.61 7.28
CA LEU A 149 18.34 10.68 6.81
C LEU A 149 17.34 10.63 7.97
N VAL A 150 17.52 9.69 8.90
CA VAL A 150 16.72 9.62 10.13
C VAL A 150 16.78 10.93 10.93
N ARG A 151 17.96 11.56 10.99
CA ARG A 151 18.09 12.87 11.65
C ARG A 151 17.31 13.97 10.92
N LYS A 152 17.29 13.96 9.57
CA LYS A 152 16.49 14.92 8.78
C LYS A 152 15.00 14.76 9.07
N LEU A 153 14.55 13.53 9.29
CA LEU A 153 13.16 13.19 9.58
C LEU A 153 12.78 13.30 11.07
N SER A 154 13.74 13.47 11.99
CA SER A 154 13.49 13.42 13.44
C SER A 154 12.58 14.52 14.00
N GLY A 155 12.26 15.55 13.20
CA GLY A 155 11.30 16.61 13.55
C GLY A 155 9.86 16.31 13.07
N LEU A 156 9.66 15.22 12.35
CA LEU A 156 8.36 14.81 11.82
C LEU A 156 7.73 13.74 12.72
N ASP A 157 6.42 13.76 12.84
CA ASP A 157 5.64 12.72 13.55
C ASP A 157 5.36 11.54 12.61
N VAL A 158 6.42 10.82 12.24
CA VAL A 158 6.36 9.70 11.30
C VAL A 158 6.96 8.43 11.88
N THR A 159 6.40 7.30 11.51
CA THR A 159 6.93 5.97 11.80
C THR A 159 7.90 5.54 10.70
N LEU A 160 9.10 5.10 11.05
CA LEU A 160 10.07 4.58 10.08
C LEU A 160 9.93 3.07 9.95
N LEU A 161 9.76 2.60 8.71
CA LEU A 161 9.76 1.18 8.34
C LEU A 161 11.02 0.87 7.53
N ALA A 162 11.81 -0.09 7.99
CA ALA A 162 12.99 -0.59 7.29
C ALA A 162 12.60 -1.75 6.38
N GLU A 163 12.85 -1.61 5.09
CA GLU A 163 12.61 -2.64 4.11
C GLU A 163 13.87 -3.41 3.73
N LYS A 164 13.66 -4.62 3.18
CA LYS A 164 14.73 -5.50 2.68
C LYS A 164 15.80 -5.84 3.73
N VAL A 165 15.39 -5.88 5.01
CA VAL A 165 16.28 -6.33 6.09
C VAL A 165 16.65 -7.80 5.88
N GLU A 166 17.95 -8.11 5.78
CA GLU A 166 18.45 -9.45 5.46
C GLU A 166 19.19 -10.12 6.61
N THR A 167 19.64 -9.35 7.62
CA THR A 167 20.45 -9.87 8.72
C THR A 167 20.05 -9.33 10.08
N LEU A 168 20.28 -10.12 11.14
CA LEU A 168 20.11 -9.67 12.52
C LEU A 168 20.93 -8.41 12.82
N GLN A 169 22.14 -8.31 12.28
CA GLN A 169 23.00 -7.14 12.50
C GLN A 169 22.39 -5.86 11.91
N GLN A 170 21.76 -5.95 10.72
CA GLN A 170 21.02 -4.83 10.14
C GLN A 170 19.84 -4.44 11.03
N PHE A 171 19.01 -5.41 11.42
CA PHE A 171 17.86 -5.19 12.30
C PHE A 171 18.26 -4.43 13.59
N GLU A 172 19.26 -4.90 14.32
CA GLU A 172 19.70 -4.27 15.58
C GLU A 172 20.23 -2.83 15.35
N LYS A 173 20.98 -2.60 14.27
CA LYS A 173 21.47 -1.25 13.94
C LYS A 173 20.33 -0.30 13.58
N LEU A 174 19.37 -0.74 12.79
CA LEU A 174 18.23 0.06 12.37
C LEU A 174 17.31 0.39 13.54
N LYS A 175 17.08 -0.57 14.43
CA LYS A 175 16.37 -0.37 15.70
C LYS A 175 17.03 0.72 16.55
N MET A 176 18.37 0.71 16.68
CA MET A 176 19.11 1.76 17.40
C MET A 176 19.01 3.13 16.71
N LEU A 177 18.80 3.18 15.41
CA LEU A 177 18.57 4.41 14.64
C LEU A 177 17.15 4.96 14.76
N GLY A 178 16.22 4.22 15.37
CA GLY A 178 14.85 4.67 15.60
C GLY A 178 13.80 4.07 14.67
N PHE A 179 14.16 3.08 13.84
CA PHE A 179 13.15 2.30 13.12
C PHE A 179 12.32 1.48 14.09
N THR A 180 11.02 1.44 13.88
CA THR A 180 10.07 0.71 14.72
C THR A 180 9.30 -0.37 13.97
N LEU A 181 9.30 -0.31 12.63
CA LEU A 181 8.73 -1.33 11.76
C LEU A 181 9.80 -1.90 10.83
N PHE A 182 9.68 -3.18 10.52
CA PHE A 182 10.69 -3.93 9.77
C PHE A 182 10.05 -4.93 8.82
N GLN A 183 10.66 -5.06 7.64
CA GLN A 183 10.29 -6.03 6.62
C GLN A 183 11.55 -6.53 5.92
N GLY A 184 11.58 -7.80 5.51
CA GLY A 184 12.71 -8.35 4.77
C GLY A 184 12.89 -9.86 4.94
N TYR A 185 13.80 -10.42 4.16
CA TYR A 185 14.03 -11.87 4.11
C TYR A 185 14.65 -12.44 5.38
N PHE A 186 15.21 -11.59 6.23
CA PHE A 186 15.63 -12.01 7.58
C PHE A 186 14.46 -12.55 8.39
N PHE A 187 13.27 -11.99 8.25
CA PHE A 187 12.07 -12.40 8.97
C PHE A 187 11.26 -13.43 8.19
N ALA A 188 10.87 -13.07 6.96
CA ALA A 188 10.09 -13.94 6.09
C ALA A 188 10.17 -13.49 4.62
N LYS A 189 10.08 -14.46 3.70
CA LYS A 189 9.82 -14.19 2.28
C LYS A 189 8.33 -13.97 2.05
N PRO A 190 7.93 -13.26 0.97
CA PRO A 190 6.54 -13.14 0.58
C PRO A 190 5.87 -14.51 0.45
N GLU A 191 4.70 -14.67 1.06
CA GLU A 191 3.89 -15.88 1.01
C GLU A 191 2.82 -15.76 -0.07
N MET A 192 2.80 -16.70 -1.02
CA MET A 192 1.81 -16.73 -2.09
C MET A 192 0.50 -17.33 -1.62
N LEU A 193 -0.58 -16.56 -1.74
CA LEU A 193 -1.94 -17.01 -1.45
C LEU A 193 -2.72 -17.20 -2.75
N LYS A 194 -3.33 -18.39 -2.89
CA LYS A 194 -4.19 -18.72 -4.03
C LYS A 194 -5.64 -18.37 -3.69
N GLN A 195 -6.24 -17.56 -4.54
CA GLN A 195 -7.62 -17.11 -4.36
C GLN A 195 -8.50 -17.43 -5.56
N ARG A 196 -9.80 -17.60 -5.33
CA ARG A 196 -10.77 -17.83 -6.39
C ARG A 196 -11.14 -16.48 -7.02
N LYS A 197 -11.00 -16.34 -8.36
CA LYS A 197 -11.41 -15.11 -9.06
C LYS A 197 -12.90 -14.83 -8.86
N ILE A 198 -13.24 -13.57 -8.72
CA ILE A 198 -14.61 -13.06 -8.63
C ILE A 198 -15.27 -13.15 -10.00
N THR A 199 -16.59 -13.33 -10.01
CA THR A 199 -17.41 -13.22 -11.22
C THR A 199 -17.50 -11.75 -11.67
N THR A 200 -17.76 -11.53 -12.98
CA THR A 200 -17.84 -10.21 -13.59
C THR A 200 -18.85 -9.30 -12.88
N SER A 201 -20.03 -9.83 -12.50
CA SER A 201 -21.07 -9.09 -11.77
C SER A 201 -20.59 -8.51 -10.44
N LYS A 202 -19.73 -9.22 -9.69
CA LYS A 202 -19.17 -8.68 -8.45
C LYS A 202 -18.14 -7.58 -8.69
N LYS A 203 -17.38 -7.65 -9.80
CA LYS A 203 -16.49 -6.55 -10.23
C LYS A 203 -17.27 -5.29 -10.53
N ASN A 204 -18.37 -5.42 -11.28
CA ASN A 204 -19.25 -4.31 -11.62
C ASN A 204 -19.83 -3.64 -10.37
N ILE A 205 -20.23 -4.42 -9.35
CA ILE A 205 -20.72 -3.89 -8.06
C ILE A 205 -19.61 -3.07 -7.38
N PHE A 206 -18.37 -3.55 -7.40
CA PHE A 206 -17.25 -2.83 -6.79
C PHE A 206 -16.96 -1.52 -7.53
N GLU A 207 -16.93 -1.53 -8.86
CA GLU A 207 -16.78 -0.31 -9.67
C GLU A 207 -17.92 0.67 -9.42
N LEU A 208 -19.16 0.18 -9.25
CA LEU A 208 -20.31 1.01 -8.87
C LEU A 208 -20.15 1.65 -7.50
N ILE A 209 -19.69 0.90 -6.49
CA ILE A 209 -19.43 1.42 -5.15
C ILE A 209 -18.32 2.50 -5.21
N SER A 210 -17.25 2.23 -5.94
CA SER A 210 -16.16 3.18 -6.14
C SER A 210 -16.64 4.48 -6.81
N GLN A 211 -17.43 4.38 -7.87
CA GLN A 211 -18.01 5.54 -8.57
C GLN A 211 -19.01 6.31 -7.69
N ALA A 212 -19.84 5.61 -6.91
CA ALA A 212 -20.80 6.22 -6.01
C ALA A 212 -20.14 6.93 -4.80
N SER A 213 -18.89 6.58 -4.49
CA SER A 213 -18.12 7.19 -3.39
C SER A 213 -17.36 8.46 -3.82
N GLN A 214 -17.38 8.81 -5.10
CA GLN A 214 -16.75 10.03 -5.62
C GLN A 214 -17.60 11.26 -5.32
N ILE A 215 -16.94 12.41 -5.10
CA ILE A 215 -17.60 13.71 -4.82
C ILE A 215 -18.42 14.16 -6.03
N ASP A 216 -17.95 13.86 -7.26
CA ASP A 216 -18.68 14.08 -8.51
C ASP A 216 -19.12 12.75 -9.10
N LEU A 217 -20.40 12.44 -8.94
CA LEU A 217 -21.04 11.25 -9.50
C LEU A 217 -21.01 11.28 -11.04
N ASN A 218 -20.21 10.42 -11.66
CA ASN A 218 -20.25 10.23 -13.11
C ASN A 218 -21.39 9.27 -13.49
N ILE A 219 -22.60 9.85 -13.65
CA ILE A 219 -23.83 9.10 -13.97
C ILE A 219 -23.70 8.30 -15.27
N THR A 220 -22.97 8.81 -16.27
CA THR A 220 -22.76 8.14 -17.56
C THR A 220 -21.99 6.82 -17.35
N LYS A 221 -20.89 6.88 -16.56
CA LYS A 221 -20.07 5.70 -16.27
C LYS A 221 -20.79 4.67 -15.42
N ILE A 222 -21.62 5.13 -14.48
CA ILE A 222 -22.52 4.27 -13.70
C ILE A 222 -23.53 3.56 -14.59
N SER A 223 -24.14 4.27 -15.56
CA SER A 223 -25.09 3.69 -16.52
C SER A 223 -24.43 2.65 -17.44
N GLU A 224 -23.18 2.87 -17.87
CA GLU A 224 -22.41 1.92 -18.67
C GLU A 224 -22.13 0.61 -17.91
N ILE A 225 -21.81 0.69 -16.62
CA ILE A 225 -21.59 -0.49 -15.78
C ILE A 225 -22.87 -1.33 -15.64
N PHE A 226 -24.03 -0.69 -15.46
CA PHE A 226 -25.33 -1.37 -15.42
C PHE A 226 -25.73 -1.98 -16.76
N ALA A 227 -25.31 -1.40 -17.88
CA ALA A 227 -25.66 -1.89 -19.21
C ALA A 227 -24.95 -3.20 -19.60
N VAL A 228 -23.84 -3.53 -18.92
CA VAL A 228 -23.02 -4.73 -19.22
C VAL A 228 -23.43 -5.95 -18.39
N ASP A 229 -24.24 -5.76 -17.34
CA ASP A 229 -24.69 -6.83 -16.43
C ASP A 229 -26.23 -6.83 -16.37
N PRO A 230 -26.91 -7.64 -17.22
CA PRO A 230 -28.37 -7.77 -17.24
C PRO A 230 -28.92 -8.58 -16.06
#